data_315d936c122f0fc33d7e9142fd766c1d
#
_entry.id   315d936c122f0fc33d7e9142fd766c1d
#
_cell.length_a   1.000
_cell.length_b   1.000
_cell.length_c   1.000
_cell.angle_alpha   90.00
_cell.angle_beta   90.00
_cell.angle_gamma   90.00
#
_symmetry.space_group_name_H-M   'P 1'
#
loop_
_entity.id
_entity.type
_entity.pdbx_description
1 polymer ?
#
loop_
_entity_poly.entity_id
_entity_poly.type
_entity_poly.pdbx_seq_one_letter_code
_entity_poly.pdbx_strand_id
1 'polypeptide(L)'
;MVTQVLLHPTYFPSIAQFHLILNNPCVLEVSDNYQKQTLRNRAYIYGANGKQALNLPIKHVGGDTGRQLFKDVKVENNFPWQRLHWKSLETAYRTSPYFEYYEDDLARIFEKQYTYLLDVNLDTIETILACLLVHINFDKTKVYEAEPQ
;
A
#
# COMPACT_ATOMS: atom_id res chain seq x y z
N MET A 1 19.34 3.09 23.03
CA MET A 1 18.20 2.16 22.84
C MET A 1 17.40 2.60 21.62
N VAL A 2 17.23 1.70 20.66
CA VAL A 2 16.51 2.03 19.42
C VAL A 2 15.05 1.68 19.60
N THR A 3 14.16 2.66 19.41
CA THR A 3 12.72 2.46 19.53
C THR A 3 12.17 2.06 18.17
N GLN A 4 11.43 0.94 18.11
CA GLN A 4 10.75 0.53 16.90
C GLN A 4 9.52 1.38 16.66
N VAL A 5 9.25 1.67 15.39
CA VAL A 5 8.05 2.39 14.98
C VAL A 5 7.02 1.36 14.49
N LEU A 6 5.81 1.46 15.01
CA LEU A 6 4.69 0.63 14.56
C LEU A 6 3.99 1.34 13.40
N LEU A 7 3.90 0.65 12.25
CA LEU A 7 3.28 1.20 11.04
C LEU A 7 2.18 0.29 10.54
N HIS A 8 1.12 0.90 9.99
CA HIS A 8 0.12 0.17 9.23
C HIS A 8 0.52 0.16 7.76
N PRO A 9 0.65 -1.03 7.13
CA PRO A 9 0.96 -1.08 5.71
C PRO A 9 -0.14 -0.39 4.90
N THR A 10 0.24 0.54 4.04
CA THR A 10 -0.69 1.28 3.21
C THR A 10 -0.41 1.04 1.74
N TYR A 11 -1.40 1.34 0.91
CA TYR A 11 -1.26 1.24 -0.54
C TYR A 11 -0.45 2.45 -1.02
N PHE A 12 0.72 2.21 -1.60
CA PHE A 12 1.69 3.25 -1.98
C PHE A 12 1.87 4.29 -0.86
N PRO A 13 2.64 3.95 0.18
CA PRO A 13 2.78 4.82 1.35
C PRO A 13 3.21 6.24 1.03
N SER A 14 2.83 7.17 1.90
CA SER A 14 3.20 8.57 1.77
C SER A 14 4.71 8.79 1.97
N ILE A 15 5.18 9.96 1.54
CA ILE A 15 6.58 10.36 1.76
C ILE A 15 6.91 10.35 3.26
N ALA A 16 5.99 10.81 4.10
CA ALA A 16 6.18 10.83 5.55
C ALA A 16 6.38 9.42 6.10
N GLN A 17 5.61 8.45 5.61
CA GLN A 17 5.74 7.06 6.03
C GLN A 17 7.08 6.45 5.58
N PHE A 18 7.50 6.72 4.34
CA PHE A 18 8.81 6.27 3.88
C PHE A 18 9.96 6.90 4.66
N HIS A 19 9.81 8.16 5.08
CA HIS A 19 10.81 8.79 5.93
C HIS A 19 10.97 8.03 7.25
N LEU A 20 9.87 7.61 7.87
CA LEU A 20 9.91 6.79 9.08
C LEU A 20 10.55 5.44 8.82
N ILE A 21 10.21 4.79 7.71
CA ILE A 21 10.75 3.47 7.34
C ILE A 21 12.27 3.53 7.17
N LEU A 22 12.76 4.56 6.50
CA LEU A 22 14.18 4.67 6.18
C LEU A 22 15.05 5.05 7.38
N ASN A 23 14.47 5.68 8.38
CA ASN A 23 15.24 6.22 9.51
C ASN A 23 15.02 5.50 10.85
N ASN A 24 14.14 4.49 10.88
CA ASN A 24 13.81 3.78 12.12
C ASN A 24 13.62 2.29 11.86
N PRO A 25 13.92 1.44 12.84
CA PRO A 25 13.41 0.06 12.81
C PRO A 25 11.89 0.09 12.86
N CYS A 26 11.24 -0.66 11.98
CA CYS A 26 9.80 -0.65 11.86
C CYS A 26 9.20 -2.04 12.04
N VAL A 27 8.03 -2.08 12.68
CA VAL A 27 7.20 -3.27 12.79
C VAL A 27 5.90 -2.96 12.07
N LEU A 28 5.45 -3.89 11.21
CA LEU A 28 4.20 -3.71 10.48
C LEU A 28 3.04 -4.33 11.26
N GLU A 29 2.03 -3.50 11.54
CA GLU A 29 0.80 -3.96 12.20
C GLU A 29 -0.11 -4.59 11.14
N VAL A 30 -0.23 -5.92 11.17
CA VAL A 30 -1.02 -6.66 10.20
C VAL A 30 -2.21 -7.39 10.84
N SER A 31 -2.32 -7.33 12.16
CA SER A 31 -3.33 -8.06 12.92
C SER A 31 -4.43 -7.18 13.49
N ASP A 32 -4.46 -5.87 13.15
CA ASP A 32 -5.51 -4.97 13.60
C ASP A 32 -6.80 -5.14 12.78
N ASN A 33 -7.86 -4.48 13.24
CA ASN A 33 -9.11 -4.43 12.52
C ASN A 33 -8.98 -3.50 11.32
N TYR A 34 -9.51 -3.94 10.18
CA TYR A 34 -9.51 -3.12 8.96
C TYR A 34 -10.45 -1.93 9.13
N GLN A 35 -9.98 -0.76 8.71
CA GLN A 35 -10.77 0.47 8.68
C GLN A 35 -10.94 0.91 7.22
N LYS A 36 -12.19 1.10 6.81
CA LYS A 36 -12.53 1.54 5.45
C LYS A 36 -12.12 2.99 5.21
N GLN A 37 -11.89 3.31 3.95
CA GLN A 37 -11.59 4.69 3.51
C GLN A 37 -10.37 5.29 4.20
N THR A 38 -9.39 4.46 4.46
CA THR A 38 -8.10 4.89 4.99
C THR A 38 -7.02 4.67 3.93
N LEU A 39 -5.80 5.07 4.23
CA LEU A 39 -4.67 4.82 3.34
C LEU A 39 -4.32 3.35 3.19
N ARG A 40 -4.97 2.46 3.94
CA ARG A 40 -4.79 1.01 3.76
C ARG A 40 -5.20 0.55 2.37
N ASN A 41 -6.24 1.18 1.79
CA ASN A 41 -6.69 0.84 0.43
C ASN A 41 -6.82 2.06 -0.47
N ARG A 42 -6.13 3.16 -0.13
CA ARG A 42 -6.22 4.40 -0.89
C ARG A 42 -4.86 5.06 -0.99
N ALA A 43 -4.53 5.51 -2.19
CA ALA A 43 -3.34 6.32 -2.43
C ALA A 43 -3.76 7.57 -3.19
N TYR A 44 -2.92 8.60 -3.15
CA TYR A 44 -3.16 9.83 -3.87
C TYR A 44 -2.01 10.10 -4.82
N ILE A 45 -2.36 10.49 -6.04
CA ILE A 45 -1.38 10.94 -7.04
C ILE A 45 -1.79 12.33 -7.51
N TYR A 46 -0.87 13.01 -8.18
CA TYR A 46 -1.13 14.34 -8.73
C TYR A 46 -1.06 14.26 -10.25
N GLY A 47 -2.21 14.53 -10.90
CA GLY A 47 -2.29 14.60 -12.36
C GLY A 47 -2.45 16.03 -12.84
N ALA A 48 -2.73 16.18 -14.13
CA ALA A 48 -2.92 17.50 -14.74
C ALA A 48 -4.06 18.29 -14.09
N ASN A 49 -5.06 17.60 -13.57
CA ASN A 49 -6.23 18.21 -12.94
C ASN A 49 -6.12 18.29 -11.42
N GLY A 50 -4.95 18.05 -10.86
CA GLY A 50 -4.70 18.12 -9.43
C GLY A 50 -4.67 16.76 -8.74
N LYS A 51 -5.04 16.73 -7.47
CA LYS A 51 -4.99 15.53 -6.64
C LYS A 51 -6.04 14.50 -7.08
N GLN A 52 -5.61 13.27 -7.27
CA GLN A 52 -6.48 12.17 -7.66
C GLN A 52 -6.32 11.01 -6.68
N ALA A 53 -7.44 10.45 -6.21
CA ALA A 53 -7.42 9.28 -5.34
C ALA A 53 -7.42 8.00 -6.17
N LEU A 54 -6.59 7.05 -5.78
CA LEU A 54 -6.59 5.70 -6.30
C LEU A 54 -7.15 4.79 -5.22
N ASN A 55 -8.40 4.35 -5.38
CA ASN A 55 -9.07 3.48 -4.42
C ASN A 55 -8.97 2.04 -4.89
N LEU A 56 -8.39 1.19 -4.04
CA LEU A 56 -8.28 -0.23 -4.31
C LEU A 56 -9.53 -0.91 -3.74
N PRO A 57 -10.34 -1.55 -4.61
CA PRO A 57 -11.59 -2.16 -4.14
C PRO A 57 -11.33 -3.41 -3.31
N ILE A 58 -12.11 -3.57 -2.26
CA ILE A 58 -12.03 -4.74 -1.39
C ILE A 58 -13.35 -5.51 -1.42
N LYS A 59 -13.28 -6.82 -1.18
CA LYS A 59 -14.47 -7.65 -1.09
C LYS A 59 -15.25 -7.28 0.15
N HIS A 60 -16.55 -7.08 -0.06
CA HIS A 60 -17.45 -6.79 1.03
C HIS A 60 -17.72 -8.05 1.84
N VAL A 61 -17.49 -7.97 3.15
CA VAL A 61 -17.83 -9.07 4.06
C VAL A 61 -19.20 -8.77 4.65
N GLY A 62 -20.19 -9.56 4.23
CA GLY A 62 -21.52 -9.47 4.79
C GLY A 62 -21.53 -10.04 6.19
N GLY A 63 -22.41 -9.53 7.04
CA GLY A 63 -22.61 -10.04 8.38
C GLY A 63 -22.66 -8.94 9.43
N ASP A 64 -23.19 -9.31 10.58
CA ASP A 64 -23.49 -8.36 11.64
C ASP A 64 -22.26 -7.76 12.30
N THR A 65 -21.13 -8.46 12.25
CA THR A 65 -19.93 -7.96 12.89
C THR A 65 -19.16 -6.96 12.05
N GLY A 66 -19.22 -7.08 10.72
CA GLY A 66 -18.52 -6.18 9.81
C GLY A 66 -17.04 -6.00 10.08
N ARG A 67 -16.53 -6.64 11.12
CA ARG A 67 -15.12 -6.49 11.52
C ARG A 67 -14.28 -7.57 10.90
N GLN A 68 -13.19 -7.16 10.32
CA GLN A 68 -12.28 -8.05 9.64
C GLN A 68 -10.84 -7.63 9.98
N LEU A 69 -9.98 -8.59 10.26
CA LEU A 69 -8.58 -8.29 10.47
C LEU A 69 -7.96 -7.83 9.15
N PHE A 70 -7.03 -6.89 9.23
CA PHE A 70 -6.36 -6.34 8.06
C PHE A 70 -5.79 -7.45 7.18
N LYS A 71 -5.14 -8.43 7.78
CA LYS A 71 -4.51 -9.54 7.04
C LYS A 71 -5.50 -10.41 6.28
N ASP A 72 -6.78 -10.37 6.64
CA ASP A 72 -7.82 -11.22 6.04
C ASP A 72 -8.62 -10.48 4.96
N VAL A 73 -8.39 -9.19 4.75
CA VAL A 73 -9.11 -8.40 3.76
C VAL A 73 -8.70 -8.83 2.36
N LYS A 74 -9.69 -9.17 1.53
CA LYS A 74 -9.47 -9.61 0.15
C LYS A 74 -9.76 -8.48 -0.84
N VAL A 75 -8.97 -8.46 -1.90
CA VAL A 75 -9.15 -7.52 -3.01
C VAL A 75 -10.33 -7.96 -3.88
N GLU A 76 -11.15 -7.01 -4.30
CA GLU A 76 -12.27 -7.27 -5.22
C GLU A 76 -11.80 -7.17 -6.67
N ASN A 77 -11.45 -8.32 -7.26
CA ASN A 77 -10.87 -8.36 -8.60
C ASN A 77 -11.92 -8.35 -9.73
N ASN A 78 -13.21 -8.29 -9.40
CA ASN A 78 -14.27 -8.12 -10.40
C ASN A 78 -14.24 -6.72 -11.02
N PHE A 79 -13.63 -5.76 -10.34
CA PHE A 79 -13.36 -4.44 -10.89
C PHE A 79 -11.95 -4.40 -11.44
N PRO A 80 -11.73 -3.82 -12.64
CA PRO A 80 -10.40 -3.78 -13.25
C PRO A 80 -9.54 -2.68 -12.63
N TRP A 81 -9.34 -2.74 -11.31
CA TRP A 81 -8.64 -1.70 -10.57
C TRP A 81 -7.18 -1.56 -10.99
N GLN A 82 -6.51 -2.68 -11.29
CA GLN A 82 -5.11 -2.65 -11.69
C GLN A 82 -4.94 -1.88 -13.00
N ARG A 83 -5.80 -2.15 -13.98
CA ARG A 83 -5.75 -1.44 -15.26
C ARG A 83 -6.06 0.05 -15.08
N LEU A 84 -7.07 0.37 -14.27
CA LEU A 84 -7.47 1.75 -14.04
C LEU A 84 -6.39 2.55 -13.32
N HIS A 85 -5.80 1.96 -12.27
CA HIS A 85 -4.72 2.60 -11.53
C HIS A 85 -3.48 2.79 -12.39
N TRP A 86 -3.11 1.76 -13.16
CA TRP A 86 -1.94 1.85 -14.05
C TRP A 86 -2.14 2.95 -15.10
N LYS A 87 -3.32 3.02 -15.69
CA LYS A 87 -3.63 4.06 -16.67
C LYS A 87 -3.56 5.45 -16.05
N SER A 88 -4.04 5.59 -14.82
CA SER A 88 -3.95 6.87 -14.09
C SER A 88 -2.50 7.27 -13.84
N LEU A 89 -1.65 6.32 -13.45
CA LEU A 89 -0.23 6.56 -13.25
C LEU A 89 0.46 6.96 -14.56
N GLU A 90 0.17 6.25 -15.65
CA GLU A 90 0.71 6.59 -16.96
C GLU A 90 0.32 8.00 -17.39
N THR A 91 -0.95 8.35 -17.24
CA THR A 91 -1.45 9.67 -17.62
C THR A 91 -0.82 10.77 -16.78
N ALA A 92 -0.65 10.54 -15.48
CA ALA A 92 -0.10 11.54 -14.56
C ALA A 92 1.40 11.77 -14.75
N TYR A 93 2.15 10.71 -15.06
CA TYR A 93 3.61 10.75 -14.97
C TYR A 93 4.35 10.43 -16.28
N ARG A 94 3.65 10.15 -17.39
CA ARG A 94 4.29 9.76 -18.65
C ARG A 94 5.31 10.80 -19.16
N THR A 95 5.07 12.08 -18.89
CA THR A 95 5.97 13.13 -19.31
C THR A 95 7.20 13.28 -18.39
N SER A 96 7.21 12.60 -17.25
CA SER A 96 8.34 12.62 -16.35
C SER A 96 9.43 11.65 -16.84
N PRO A 97 10.69 12.08 -16.98
CA PRO A 97 11.77 11.17 -17.37
C PRO A 97 12.01 10.07 -16.33
N TYR A 98 11.70 10.34 -15.07
CA TYR A 98 11.88 9.34 -14.02
C TYR A 98 10.85 8.21 -14.10
N PHE A 99 9.64 8.49 -14.59
CA PHE A 99 8.61 7.46 -14.74
C PHE A 99 9.07 6.38 -15.72
N GLU A 100 9.63 6.78 -16.85
CA GLU A 100 10.12 5.84 -17.85
C GLU A 100 11.20 4.90 -17.26
N TYR A 101 12.03 5.43 -16.38
CA TYR A 101 13.08 4.66 -15.72
C TYR A 101 12.52 3.58 -14.78
N TYR A 102 11.42 3.87 -14.07
CA TYR A 102 10.85 2.97 -13.07
C TYR A 102 9.60 2.22 -13.55
N GLU A 103 9.19 2.46 -14.77
CA GLU A 103 7.93 1.93 -15.32
C GLU A 103 7.80 0.42 -15.20
N ASP A 104 8.86 -0.31 -15.56
CA ASP A 104 8.82 -1.78 -15.56
C ASP A 104 8.67 -2.33 -14.15
N ASP A 105 9.34 -1.72 -13.18
CA ASP A 105 9.25 -2.17 -11.78
C ASP A 105 7.83 -1.94 -11.21
N LEU A 106 7.25 -0.78 -11.51
CA LEU A 106 5.91 -0.45 -11.06
C LEU A 106 4.84 -1.29 -11.76
N ALA A 107 5.03 -1.58 -13.05
CA ALA A 107 4.06 -2.33 -13.84
C ALA A 107 3.81 -3.73 -13.27
N ARG A 108 4.78 -4.34 -12.63
CA ARG A 108 4.64 -5.68 -12.05
C ARG A 108 3.51 -5.75 -11.03
N ILE A 109 3.31 -4.70 -10.25
CA ILE A 109 2.22 -4.64 -9.26
C ILE A 109 0.86 -4.73 -9.95
N PHE A 110 0.73 -4.14 -11.14
CA PHE A 110 -0.53 -4.07 -11.85
C PHE A 110 -0.76 -5.24 -12.81
N GLU A 111 0.21 -6.12 -12.92
CA GLU A 111 0.12 -7.34 -13.72
C GLU A 111 -0.06 -8.60 -12.87
N LYS A 112 0.40 -8.54 -11.62
CA LYS A 112 0.36 -9.69 -10.70
C LYS A 112 -1.06 -9.90 -10.16
N GLN A 113 -1.45 -11.16 -10.01
CA GLN A 113 -2.74 -11.51 -9.42
C GLN A 113 -2.65 -11.44 -7.89
N TYR A 114 -3.53 -10.67 -7.28
CA TYR A 114 -3.58 -10.52 -5.82
C TYR A 114 -4.90 -11.03 -5.26
N THR A 115 -4.82 -11.69 -4.11
CA THR A 115 -5.99 -12.10 -3.34
C THR A 115 -6.21 -11.18 -2.14
N TYR A 116 -5.14 -10.81 -1.45
CA TYR A 116 -5.22 -10.04 -0.20
C TYR A 116 -4.69 -8.63 -0.36
N LEU A 117 -5.39 -7.68 0.29
CA LEU A 117 -4.97 -6.27 0.30
C LEU A 117 -3.58 -6.11 0.90
N LEU A 118 -3.29 -6.84 1.98
CA LEU A 118 -1.99 -6.75 2.62
C LEU A 118 -0.84 -7.07 1.66
N ASP A 119 -1.03 -8.08 0.81
CA ASP A 119 0.01 -8.46 -0.16
C ASP A 119 0.26 -7.35 -1.18
N VAL A 120 -0.79 -6.67 -1.63
CA VAL A 120 -0.65 -5.52 -2.53
C VAL A 120 0.16 -4.42 -1.83
N ASN A 121 -0.23 -4.10 -0.60
CA ASN A 121 0.43 -3.02 0.15
C ASN A 121 1.90 -3.32 0.42
N LEU A 122 2.22 -4.55 0.80
CA LEU A 122 3.62 -4.95 1.01
C LEU A 122 4.42 -4.87 -0.27
N ASP A 123 3.85 -5.30 -1.40
CA ASP A 123 4.54 -5.21 -2.70
C ASP A 123 4.77 -3.76 -3.12
N THR A 124 3.83 -2.84 -2.84
CA THR A 124 4.05 -1.42 -3.14
C THR A 124 5.20 -0.85 -2.31
N ILE A 125 5.27 -1.21 -1.02
CA ILE A 125 6.36 -0.78 -0.15
C ILE A 125 7.70 -1.32 -0.67
N GLU A 126 7.76 -2.62 -0.94
CA GLU A 126 8.99 -3.27 -1.39
C GLU A 126 9.46 -2.75 -2.75
N THR A 127 8.52 -2.51 -3.67
CA THR A 127 8.85 -1.97 -4.99
C THR A 127 9.46 -0.59 -4.90
N ILE A 128 8.88 0.29 -4.10
CA ILE A 128 9.41 1.64 -3.92
C ILE A 128 10.78 1.60 -3.25
N LEU A 129 10.96 0.76 -2.22
CA LEU A 129 12.26 0.60 -1.57
C LEU A 129 13.31 0.08 -2.55
N ALA A 130 12.95 -0.86 -3.41
CA ALA A 130 13.86 -1.35 -4.46
C ALA A 130 14.25 -0.25 -5.44
N CYS A 131 13.30 0.61 -5.82
CA CYS A 131 13.58 1.78 -6.66
C CYS A 131 14.54 2.75 -5.97
N LEU A 132 14.51 2.83 -4.65
CA LEU A 132 15.42 3.64 -3.86
C LEU A 132 16.75 2.92 -3.56
N LEU A 133 16.92 1.70 -4.07
CA LEU A 133 18.09 0.84 -3.86
C LEU A 133 18.30 0.49 -2.37
N VAL A 134 17.20 0.29 -1.67
CA VAL A 134 17.20 -0.04 -0.23
C VAL A 134 16.51 -1.39 -0.04
N HIS A 135 17.08 -2.23 0.84
CA HIS A 135 16.47 -3.49 1.24
C HIS A 135 16.24 -3.46 2.76
N ILE A 136 14.99 -3.65 3.17
CA ILE A 136 14.61 -3.65 4.57
C ILE A 136 13.73 -4.86 4.84
N ASN A 137 14.07 -5.61 5.88
CA ASN A 137 13.23 -6.69 6.39
C ASN A 137 12.36 -6.13 7.51
N PHE A 138 11.05 -6.36 7.40
CA PHE A 138 10.10 -5.91 8.41
C PHE A 138 9.67 -7.04 9.31
N ASP A 139 9.59 -6.75 10.60
CA ASP A 139 8.88 -7.61 11.53
C ASP A 139 7.38 -7.30 11.43
N LYS A 140 6.55 -8.30 11.65
CA LYS A 140 5.10 -8.17 11.62
C LYS A 140 4.53 -8.52 12.97
N THR A 141 3.49 -7.80 13.39
CA THR A 141 2.81 -8.11 14.64
C THR A 141 2.03 -9.42 14.50
N LYS A 142 1.94 -10.14 15.60
CA LYS A 142 1.13 -11.37 15.69
C LYS A 142 -0.24 -11.09 16.31
N VAL A 143 -0.31 -10.08 17.15
CA VAL A 143 -1.50 -9.71 17.91
C VAL A 143 -1.68 -8.21 17.79
N TYR A 144 -2.95 -7.78 17.71
CA TYR A 144 -3.27 -6.37 17.63
C TYR A 144 -2.91 -5.67 18.94
N GLU A 145 -2.21 -4.54 18.82
CA GLU A 145 -1.91 -3.64 19.92
C GLU A 145 -2.65 -2.32 19.69
N ALA A 146 -3.56 -2.00 20.60
CA ALA A 146 -4.40 -0.81 20.47
C ALA A 146 -3.58 0.49 20.66
N GLU A 147 -2.53 0.43 21.48
CA GLU A 147 -1.67 1.58 21.75
C GLU A 147 -0.22 1.24 21.39
N PRO A 148 0.26 1.76 20.26
CA PRO A 148 1.65 1.55 19.87
C PRO A 148 2.59 2.27 20.84
N GLN A 149 3.62 1.57 21.21
CA GLN A 149 4.67 2.12 22.09
C GLN A 149 5.84 2.66 21.28
#